data_3fb090976139c0dccf097c6010f5aee1
#
_entry.id   3fb090976139c0dccf097c6010f5aee1
#
_cell.length_a   1.000
_cell.length_b   1.000
_cell.length_c   1.000
_cell.angle_alpha   90.00
_cell.angle_beta   90.00
_cell.angle_gamma   90.00
#
_symmetry.space_group_name_H-M   'P 1'
#
loop_
_entity.id
_entity.type
_entity.pdbx_description
1 polymer ?
#
loop_
_entity_poly.entity_id
_entity_poly.type
_entity_poly.pdbx_seq_one_letter_code
_entity_poly.pdbx_strand_id
1 'polypeptide(L)'
;MEFRQATINDIDGIKALLRKYHRDTISDEERPDGFVTTAITDEQLTELIEKEDGVTIIAEPSESGPDRVLGFCFAAPWEFWSAWPLFRHMMDIIPDYGFEGQKLILSDTYQYGPMCVDRSIRGTGAFEKLFFASLHQFKDRFPIMLTFVNQINKRSENAHTNKAHMQTIGTFDFGDNHYFLMGIRTDFSE
;
A
#
# COMPACT_ATOMS: atom_id res chain seq x y z
N MET A 1 -15.23 -10.22 -9.76
CA MET A 1 -13.99 -9.61 -9.19
C MET A 1 -13.42 -10.60 -8.19
N GLU A 2 -12.13 -10.86 -8.30
CA GLU A 2 -11.37 -11.74 -7.44
C GLU A 2 -10.29 -10.93 -6.69
N PHE A 3 -10.07 -11.24 -5.43
CA PHE A 3 -9.00 -10.66 -4.61
C PHE A 3 -7.96 -11.75 -4.40
N ARG A 4 -6.79 -11.59 -4.99
CA ARG A 4 -5.75 -12.63 -5.01
C ARG A 4 -4.34 -12.05 -5.04
N GLN A 5 -3.36 -12.90 -4.78
CA GLN A 5 -1.97 -12.59 -5.04
C GLN A 5 -1.74 -12.38 -6.55
N ALA A 6 -0.91 -11.40 -6.87
CA ALA A 6 -0.48 -11.17 -8.23
C ALA A 6 0.50 -12.25 -8.69
N THR A 7 0.51 -12.48 -9.97
CA THR A 7 1.51 -13.27 -10.69
C THR A 7 2.28 -12.38 -11.67
N ILE A 8 3.35 -12.87 -12.25
CA ILE A 8 4.10 -12.14 -13.29
C ILE A 8 3.21 -11.77 -14.50
N ASN A 9 2.14 -12.51 -14.76
CA ASN A 9 1.20 -12.22 -15.84
C ASN A 9 0.34 -10.97 -15.58
N ASP A 10 0.29 -10.49 -14.34
CA ASP A 10 -0.50 -9.32 -13.94
C ASP A 10 0.31 -8.00 -14.03
N ILE A 11 1.63 -8.08 -14.29
CA ILE A 11 2.54 -6.92 -14.30
C ILE A 11 2.05 -5.82 -15.23
N ASP A 12 1.68 -6.15 -16.46
CA ASP A 12 1.20 -5.17 -17.43
C ASP A 12 -0.08 -4.47 -16.96
N GLY A 13 -1.01 -5.21 -16.37
CA GLY A 13 -2.24 -4.67 -15.78
C GLY A 13 -1.98 -3.74 -14.59
N ILE A 14 -1.09 -4.13 -13.69
CA ILE A 14 -0.65 -3.31 -12.54
C ILE A 14 0.00 -2.01 -13.04
N LYS A 15 0.92 -2.09 -14.01
CA LYS A 15 1.59 -0.93 -14.59
C LYS A 15 0.62 0.00 -15.33
N ALA A 16 -0.37 -0.55 -16.02
CA ALA A 16 -1.41 0.26 -16.66
C ALA A 16 -2.20 1.07 -15.62
N LEU A 17 -2.55 0.45 -14.50
CA LEU A 17 -3.25 1.12 -13.40
C LEU A 17 -2.36 2.13 -12.68
N LEU A 18 -1.08 1.79 -12.44
CA LEU A 18 -0.07 2.72 -11.91
C LEU A 18 0.03 3.98 -12.79
N ARG A 19 0.21 3.82 -14.10
CA ARG A 19 0.29 4.96 -15.04
C ARG A 19 -0.98 5.80 -15.02
N LYS A 20 -2.15 5.18 -14.93
CA LYS A 20 -3.43 5.89 -14.89
C LYS A 20 -3.56 6.82 -13.68
N TYR A 21 -3.06 6.38 -12.53
CA TYR A 21 -3.22 7.10 -11.25
C TYR A 21 -1.90 7.65 -10.68
N HIS A 22 -0.82 7.66 -11.45
CA HIS A 22 0.43 8.29 -11.01
C HIS A 22 0.30 9.81 -11.03
N ARG A 23 0.93 10.47 -10.03
CA ARG A 23 0.87 11.94 -9.87
C ARG A 23 1.21 12.71 -11.14
N ASP A 24 2.15 12.21 -11.93
CA ASP A 24 2.66 12.90 -13.12
C ASP A 24 1.79 12.69 -14.37
N THR A 25 0.86 11.75 -14.33
CA THR A 25 0.02 11.36 -15.48
C THR A 25 -1.48 11.46 -15.23
N ILE A 26 -1.89 11.54 -13.96
CA ILE A 26 -3.30 11.66 -13.57
C ILE A 26 -3.91 12.99 -14.05
N SER A 27 -5.15 12.95 -14.51
CA SER A 27 -5.87 14.16 -14.89
C SER A 27 -6.13 15.09 -13.71
N ASP A 28 -6.22 16.40 -13.96
CA ASP A 28 -6.53 17.39 -12.91
C ASP A 28 -7.89 17.13 -12.25
N GLU A 29 -8.85 16.57 -13.00
CA GLU A 29 -10.17 16.20 -12.50
C GLU A 29 -10.14 15.03 -11.51
N GLU A 30 -9.21 14.08 -11.71
CA GLU A 30 -9.09 12.89 -10.86
C GLU A 30 -8.09 13.06 -9.70
N ARG A 31 -7.21 14.07 -9.79
CA ARG A 31 -6.17 14.34 -8.78
C ARG A 31 -6.70 14.51 -7.36
N PRO A 32 -7.83 15.20 -7.11
CA PRO A 32 -8.42 15.29 -5.76
C PRO A 32 -8.85 13.94 -5.18
N ASP A 33 -9.04 12.94 -6.05
CA ASP A 33 -9.42 11.58 -5.67
C ASP A 33 -8.25 10.71 -5.19
N GLY A 34 -7.05 11.28 -5.14
CA GLY A 34 -5.82 10.62 -4.71
C GLY A 34 -5.01 10.06 -5.88
N PHE A 35 -3.70 9.98 -5.68
CA PHE A 35 -2.74 9.53 -6.68
C PHE A 35 -1.61 8.74 -6.01
N VAL A 36 -0.89 7.98 -6.84
CA VAL A 36 0.31 7.24 -6.45
C VAL A 36 1.54 8.04 -6.83
N THR A 37 2.56 8.06 -5.97
CA THR A 37 3.84 8.76 -6.21
C THR A 37 5.03 7.82 -6.35
N THR A 38 4.87 6.54 -5.99
CA THR A 38 5.94 5.56 -6.01
C THR A 38 6.20 5.10 -7.44
N ALA A 39 7.39 5.38 -7.94
CA ALA A 39 7.88 4.78 -9.16
C ALA A 39 8.50 3.42 -8.84
N ILE A 40 8.11 2.40 -9.59
CA ILE A 40 8.63 1.03 -9.47
C ILE A 40 9.02 0.49 -10.84
N THR A 41 10.19 -0.13 -10.95
CA THR A 41 10.64 -0.76 -12.20
C THR A 41 10.01 -2.15 -12.38
N ASP A 42 10.16 -2.74 -13.58
CA ASP A 42 9.66 -4.08 -13.87
C ASP A 42 10.39 -5.14 -13.02
N GLU A 43 11.69 -4.96 -12.83
CA GLU A 43 12.52 -5.83 -12.00
C GLU A 43 12.08 -5.78 -10.52
N GLN A 44 11.83 -4.57 -10.01
CA GLN A 44 11.34 -4.38 -8.64
C GLN A 44 9.93 -4.95 -8.46
N LEU A 45 9.04 -4.78 -9.45
CA LEU A 45 7.70 -5.35 -9.38
C LEU A 45 7.74 -6.89 -9.46
N THR A 46 8.61 -7.45 -10.30
CA THR A 46 8.86 -8.90 -10.37
C THR A 46 9.39 -9.42 -9.03
N GLU A 47 10.36 -8.74 -8.43
CA GLU A 47 10.91 -9.10 -7.12
C GLU A 47 9.83 -9.06 -6.02
N LEU A 48 9.00 -8.02 -6.02
CA LEU A 48 7.91 -7.86 -5.07
C LEU A 48 6.87 -9.00 -5.18
N ILE A 49 6.60 -9.48 -6.40
CA ILE A 49 5.68 -10.59 -6.65
C ILE A 49 6.33 -11.94 -6.28
N GLU A 50 7.55 -12.23 -6.78
CA GLU A 50 8.11 -13.58 -6.73
C GLU A 50 8.88 -13.89 -5.44
N LYS A 51 9.45 -12.86 -4.78
CA LYS A 51 10.25 -13.07 -3.57
C LYS A 51 9.55 -12.63 -2.29
N GLU A 52 8.76 -11.55 -2.38
CA GLU A 52 8.14 -10.97 -1.19
C GLU A 52 6.70 -11.43 -0.98
N ASP A 53 6.05 -12.00 -1.99
CA ASP A 53 4.60 -12.24 -2.03
C ASP A 53 3.82 -10.95 -1.75
N GLY A 54 4.39 -9.83 -2.16
CA GLY A 54 4.04 -8.49 -1.70
C GLY A 54 3.02 -7.75 -2.56
N VAL A 55 2.34 -8.42 -3.49
CA VAL A 55 1.35 -7.78 -4.35
C VAL A 55 0.02 -8.49 -4.29
N THR A 56 -0.98 -7.82 -3.71
CA THR A 56 -2.38 -8.25 -3.75
C THR A 56 -3.12 -7.43 -4.79
N ILE A 57 -3.96 -8.06 -5.60
CA ILE A 57 -4.72 -7.39 -6.67
C ILE A 57 -6.23 -7.67 -6.57
N ILE A 58 -6.98 -6.76 -7.20
CA ILE A 58 -8.37 -7.00 -7.60
C ILE A 58 -8.36 -7.30 -9.09
N ALA A 59 -8.71 -8.54 -9.45
CA ALA A 59 -8.78 -8.98 -10.82
C ALA A 59 -10.24 -9.13 -11.28
N GLU A 60 -10.50 -8.69 -12.50
CA GLU A 60 -11.73 -8.99 -13.23
C GLU A 60 -11.39 -10.04 -14.30
N PRO A 61 -11.88 -11.28 -14.16
CA PRO A 61 -11.56 -12.36 -15.10
C PRO A 61 -11.97 -12.00 -16.53
N SER A 62 -11.12 -12.37 -17.50
CA SER A 62 -11.38 -12.20 -18.93
C SER A 62 -11.55 -13.57 -19.59
N GLU A 63 -12.56 -13.71 -20.45
CA GLU A 63 -12.78 -14.97 -21.20
C GLU A 63 -11.80 -15.17 -22.35
N SER A 64 -11.11 -14.12 -22.81
CA SER A 64 -10.32 -14.16 -24.05
C SER A 64 -8.94 -13.54 -23.95
N GLY A 65 -8.46 -13.23 -22.75
CA GLY A 65 -7.15 -12.58 -22.53
C GLY A 65 -6.74 -12.55 -21.07
N PRO A 66 -5.71 -11.78 -20.73
CA PRO A 66 -5.32 -11.59 -19.36
C PRO A 66 -6.42 -10.89 -18.56
N ASP A 67 -6.49 -11.20 -17.27
CA ASP A 67 -7.40 -10.56 -16.35
C ASP A 67 -7.16 -9.04 -16.31
N ARG A 68 -8.24 -8.28 -16.16
CA ARG A 68 -8.14 -6.83 -15.98
C ARG A 68 -7.86 -6.51 -14.52
N VAL A 69 -6.76 -5.82 -14.25
CA VAL A 69 -6.43 -5.35 -12.91
C VAL A 69 -7.22 -4.08 -12.59
N LEU A 70 -8.05 -4.15 -11.56
CA LEU A 70 -8.89 -3.05 -11.05
C LEU A 70 -8.41 -2.45 -9.73
N GLY A 71 -7.42 -3.06 -9.11
CA GLY A 71 -6.78 -2.55 -7.91
C GLY A 71 -5.53 -3.32 -7.60
N PHE A 72 -4.61 -2.68 -6.90
CA PHE A 72 -3.42 -3.32 -6.34
C PHE A 72 -3.07 -2.73 -4.99
N CYS A 73 -2.38 -3.53 -4.20
CA CYS A 73 -1.76 -3.13 -2.95
C CYS A 73 -0.36 -3.73 -2.91
N PHE A 74 0.65 -2.91 -2.64
CA PHE A 74 2.01 -3.36 -2.41
C PHE A 74 2.29 -3.45 -0.92
N ALA A 75 3.08 -4.43 -0.53
CA ALA A 75 3.55 -4.61 0.83
C ALA A 75 4.87 -5.38 0.80
N ALA A 76 5.84 -4.99 1.62
CA ALA A 76 7.12 -5.69 1.70
C ALA A 76 7.86 -5.34 2.99
N PRO A 77 8.84 -6.19 3.39
CA PRO A 77 9.82 -5.82 4.40
C PRO A 77 10.57 -4.53 4.04
N TRP A 78 11.07 -3.84 5.04
CA TRP A 78 11.73 -2.54 4.86
C TRP A 78 12.94 -2.57 3.92
N GLU A 79 13.67 -3.70 3.87
CA GLU A 79 14.80 -3.88 2.96
C GLU A 79 14.45 -3.64 1.50
N PHE A 80 13.31 -4.17 1.06
CA PHE A 80 12.82 -3.93 -0.31
C PHE A 80 12.70 -2.43 -0.60
N TRP A 81 12.19 -1.66 0.35
CA TRP A 81 11.93 -0.24 0.19
C TRP A 81 13.18 0.65 0.37
N SER A 82 14.32 0.10 0.74
CA SER A 82 15.55 0.85 1.05
C SER A 82 16.11 1.65 -0.13
N ALA A 83 15.72 1.37 -1.37
CA ALA A 83 16.09 2.15 -2.54
C ALA A 83 15.50 3.57 -2.57
N TRP A 84 14.38 3.79 -1.86
CA TRP A 84 13.69 5.08 -1.86
C TRP A 84 14.04 5.91 -0.62
N PRO A 85 14.42 7.20 -0.79
CA PRO A 85 14.89 8.05 0.33
C PRO A 85 13.87 8.20 1.46
N LEU A 86 12.58 8.34 1.14
CA LEU A 86 11.53 8.47 2.15
C LEU A 86 11.42 7.22 3.03
N PHE A 87 11.49 6.03 2.44
CA PHE A 87 11.40 4.80 3.22
C PHE A 87 12.65 4.56 4.07
N ARG A 88 13.84 4.95 3.58
CA ARG A 88 15.06 4.94 4.42
C ARG A 88 14.92 5.87 5.64
N HIS A 89 14.39 7.06 5.43
CA HIS A 89 14.10 7.98 6.54
C HIS A 89 13.13 7.35 7.55
N MET A 90 12.08 6.67 7.07
CA MET A 90 11.17 5.93 7.95
C MET A 90 11.87 4.84 8.73
N MET A 91 12.75 4.06 8.09
CA MET A 91 13.54 3.03 8.78
C MET A 91 14.39 3.61 9.93
N ASP A 92 14.92 4.82 9.75
CA ASP A 92 15.73 5.50 10.76
C ASP A 92 14.87 5.97 11.96
N ILE A 93 13.65 6.46 11.71
CA ILE A 93 12.80 7.06 12.76
C ILE A 93 11.83 6.08 13.42
N ILE A 94 11.45 4.97 12.80
CA ILE A 94 10.49 3.98 13.37
C ILE A 94 10.87 3.56 14.78
N PRO A 95 12.16 3.31 15.13
CA PRO A 95 12.54 2.95 16.49
C PRO A 95 12.28 4.02 17.56
N ASP A 96 11.96 5.25 17.18
CA ASP A 96 11.61 6.32 18.11
C ASP A 96 10.14 6.32 18.50
N TYR A 97 9.32 5.52 17.81
CA TYR A 97 7.88 5.41 18.06
C TYR A 97 7.53 4.16 18.84
N GLY A 98 6.34 4.19 19.45
CA GLY A 98 5.71 3.06 20.10
C GLY A 98 4.32 2.79 19.55
N PHE A 99 3.89 1.55 19.58
CA PHE A 99 2.57 1.12 19.19
C PHE A 99 2.00 0.15 20.23
N GLU A 100 0.81 0.41 20.75
CA GLU A 100 0.14 -0.40 21.78
C GLU A 100 1.02 -0.71 23.01
N GLY A 101 1.78 0.29 23.45
CA GLY A 101 2.64 0.17 24.64
C GLY A 101 3.99 -0.52 24.41
N GLN A 102 4.30 -0.89 23.16
CA GLN A 102 5.57 -1.51 22.78
C GLN A 102 6.36 -0.59 21.86
N LYS A 103 7.69 -0.61 22.00
CA LYS A 103 8.58 0.10 21.08
C LYS A 103 8.56 -0.59 19.72
N LEU A 104 8.46 0.19 18.64
CA LEU A 104 8.54 -0.35 17.28
C LEU A 104 9.98 -0.77 16.95
N ILE A 105 10.11 -1.91 16.30
CA ILE A 105 11.37 -2.39 15.71
C ILE A 105 11.11 -2.84 14.26
N LEU A 106 12.09 -2.65 13.39
CA LEU A 106 11.93 -2.93 11.96
C LEU A 106 11.63 -4.41 11.68
N SER A 107 12.24 -5.33 12.43
CA SER A 107 12.03 -6.77 12.25
C SER A 107 10.60 -7.25 12.52
N ASP A 108 9.83 -6.50 13.30
CA ASP A 108 8.45 -6.83 13.65
C ASP A 108 7.43 -6.08 12.78
N THR A 109 7.93 -5.28 11.86
CA THR A 109 7.10 -4.38 11.05
C THR A 109 7.42 -4.51 9.57
N TYR A 110 6.44 -4.20 8.73
CA TYR A 110 6.64 -4.07 7.29
C TYR A 110 5.89 -2.86 6.75
N GLN A 111 6.29 -2.40 5.56
CA GLN A 111 5.67 -1.27 4.88
C GLN A 111 4.56 -1.74 3.97
N TYR A 112 3.40 -1.13 4.11
CA TYR A 112 2.22 -1.25 3.26
C TYR A 112 2.06 0.01 2.39
N GLY A 113 1.67 -0.21 1.14
CA GLY A 113 1.46 0.85 0.15
C GLY A 113 2.62 0.97 -0.85
N PRO A 114 2.37 1.58 -2.03
CA PRO A 114 1.11 2.23 -2.42
C PRO A 114 -0.03 1.25 -2.65
N MET A 115 -1.26 1.77 -2.49
CA MET A 115 -2.49 1.09 -2.82
C MET A 115 -3.30 1.92 -3.80
N CYS A 116 -3.85 1.28 -4.81
CA CYS A 116 -4.68 1.92 -5.81
C CYS A 116 -5.94 1.09 -6.10
N VAL A 117 -7.10 1.77 -6.20
CA VAL A 117 -8.37 1.15 -6.60
C VAL A 117 -8.94 1.96 -7.76
N ASP A 118 -9.26 1.28 -8.87
CA ASP A 118 -9.84 1.90 -10.05
C ASP A 118 -11.16 2.61 -9.71
N ARG A 119 -11.38 3.78 -10.31
CA ARG A 119 -12.57 4.60 -10.07
C ARG A 119 -13.87 3.84 -10.28
N SER A 120 -13.89 2.92 -11.25
CA SER A 120 -15.09 2.14 -11.60
C SER A 120 -15.64 1.28 -10.46
N ILE A 121 -14.80 0.93 -9.49
CA ILE A 121 -15.19 0.06 -8.35
C ILE A 121 -15.06 0.75 -6.98
N ARG A 122 -14.79 2.07 -6.96
CA ARG A 122 -14.77 2.83 -5.70
C ARG A 122 -16.17 2.88 -5.08
N GLY A 123 -16.25 2.87 -3.76
CA GLY A 123 -17.52 2.87 -3.02
C GLY A 123 -18.22 1.49 -2.93
N THR A 124 -17.61 0.42 -3.42
CA THR A 124 -18.16 -0.94 -3.37
C THR A 124 -17.61 -1.80 -2.23
N GLY A 125 -16.81 -1.24 -1.31
CA GLY A 125 -16.06 -2.00 -0.30
C GLY A 125 -14.76 -2.62 -0.86
N ALA A 126 -14.37 -2.27 -2.09
CA ALA A 126 -13.18 -2.83 -2.74
C ALA A 126 -11.86 -2.44 -2.03
N PHE A 127 -11.80 -1.23 -1.47
CA PHE A 127 -10.64 -0.76 -0.69
C PHE A 127 -10.45 -1.64 0.55
N GLU A 128 -11.49 -1.81 1.34
CA GLU A 128 -11.48 -2.57 2.59
C GLU A 128 -11.06 -4.03 2.32
N LYS A 129 -11.68 -4.68 1.35
CA LYS A 129 -11.36 -6.08 0.98
C LYS A 129 -9.91 -6.24 0.50
N LEU A 130 -9.42 -5.31 -0.33
CA LEU A 130 -8.03 -5.35 -0.81
C LEU A 130 -7.04 -5.12 0.33
N PHE A 131 -7.35 -4.18 1.23
CA PHE A 131 -6.54 -3.88 2.40
C PHE A 131 -6.40 -5.12 3.30
N PHE A 132 -7.53 -5.73 3.71
CA PHE A 132 -7.49 -6.87 4.61
C PHE A 132 -6.91 -8.13 3.95
N ALA A 133 -7.11 -8.33 2.65
CA ALA A 133 -6.42 -9.40 1.93
C ALA A 133 -4.89 -9.23 1.98
N SER A 134 -4.39 -8.01 1.77
CA SER A 134 -2.97 -7.70 1.92
C SER A 134 -2.46 -7.82 3.36
N LEU A 135 -3.24 -7.35 4.35
CA LEU A 135 -2.90 -7.46 5.77
C LEU A 135 -2.70 -8.91 6.18
N HIS A 136 -3.65 -9.77 5.85
CA HIS A 136 -3.62 -11.18 6.24
C HIS A 136 -2.53 -11.99 5.54
N GLN A 137 -2.04 -11.53 4.38
CA GLN A 137 -0.92 -12.16 3.67
C GLN A 137 0.36 -12.17 4.52
N PHE A 138 0.58 -11.15 5.33
CA PHE A 138 1.80 -10.97 6.10
C PHE A 138 1.67 -11.36 7.59
N LYS A 139 0.50 -11.80 8.06
CA LYS A 139 0.22 -12.04 9.49
C LYS A 139 1.16 -13.04 10.16
N ASP A 140 1.63 -14.04 9.41
CA ASP A 140 2.52 -15.08 9.93
C ASP A 140 4.00 -14.68 9.86
N ARG A 141 4.30 -13.54 9.19
CA ARG A 141 5.66 -13.01 9.03
C ARG A 141 5.94 -11.83 9.95
N PHE A 142 4.95 -10.93 10.11
CA PHE A 142 5.11 -9.68 10.86
C PHE A 142 3.88 -9.38 11.70
N PRO A 143 4.05 -9.01 12.98
CA PRO A 143 2.92 -8.65 13.86
C PRO A 143 2.30 -7.29 13.56
N ILE A 144 3.01 -6.37 12.88
CA ILE A 144 2.56 -4.99 12.67
C ILE A 144 2.78 -4.55 11.24
N MET A 145 1.70 -4.05 10.61
CA MET A 145 1.74 -3.31 9.35
C MET A 145 1.88 -1.82 9.62
N LEU A 146 2.80 -1.17 8.93
CA LEU A 146 2.98 0.28 8.98
C LEU A 146 2.75 0.91 7.61
N THR A 147 2.30 2.15 7.62
CA THR A 147 2.24 3.02 6.43
C THR A 147 2.39 4.48 6.83
N PHE A 148 2.47 5.34 5.83
CA PHE A 148 2.43 6.78 6.03
C PHE A 148 1.39 7.42 5.11
N VAL A 149 0.80 8.51 5.58
CA VAL A 149 -0.16 9.29 4.81
C VAL A 149 0.23 10.75 4.89
N ASN A 150 0.40 11.42 3.74
CA ASN A 150 0.63 12.85 3.71
C ASN A 150 -0.57 13.58 4.31
N GLN A 151 -0.34 14.50 5.25
CA GLN A 151 -1.40 15.19 6.01
C GLN A 151 -2.36 16.03 5.15
N ILE A 152 -1.94 16.40 3.93
CA ILE A 152 -2.83 17.07 2.97
C ILE A 152 -3.80 16.09 2.29
N ASN A 153 -3.52 14.77 2.28
CA ASN A 153 -4.36 13.75 1.66
C ASN A 153 -5.45 13.26 2.62
N LYS A 154 -6.44 14.10 2.87
CA LYS A 154 -7.55 13.81 3.80
C LYS A 154 -8.37 12.59 3.41
N ARG A 155 -8.46 12.29 2.12
CA ARG A 155 -9.15 11.09 1.66
C ARG A 155 -8.42 9.81 2.05
N SER A 156 -7.09 9.77 1.87
CA SER A 156 -6.28 8.64 2.29
C SER A 156 -6.30 8.47 3.81
N GLU A 157 -6.15 9.57 4.57
CA GLU A 157 -6.26 9.56 6.03
C GLU A 157 -7.60 8.95 6.47
N ASN A 158 -8.72 9.44 5.93
CA ASN A 158 -10.05 8.94 6.26
C ASN A 158 -10.24 7.47 5.90
N ALA A 159 -9.72 7.02 4.74
CA ALA A 159 -9.81 5.63 4.32
C ALA A 159 -9.03 4.70 5.26
N HIS A 160 -7.80 5.07 5.63
CA HIS A 160 -6.97 4.26 6.51
C HIS A 160 -7.50 4.25 7.95
N THR A 161 -8.01 5.38 8.46
CA THR A 161 -8.54 5.45 9.82
C THR A 161 -9.90 4.78 9.95
N ASN A 162 -10.86 5.12 9.07
CA ASN A 162 -12.26 4.73 9.27
C ASN A 162 -12.65 3.43 8.56
N LYS A 163 -11.89 3.01 7.54
CA LYS A 163 -12.22 1.80 6.77
C LYS A 163 -11.20 0.69 6.98
N ALA A 164 -9.93 1.04 7.14
CA ALA A 164 -8.86 0.09 7.40
C ALA A 164 -8.52 -0.04 8.90
N HIS A 165 -9.18 0.74 9.76
CA HIS A 165 -9.00 0.74 11.23
C HIS A 165 -7.55 0.96 11.69
N MET A 166 -6.72 1.59 10.86
CA MET A 166 -5.36 1.94 11.25
C MET A 166 -5.34 3.05 12.30
N GLN A 167 -4.42 2.94 13.22
CA GLN A 167 -4.20 3.95 14.26
C GLN A 167 -3.07 4.89 13.82
N THR A 168 -3.23 6.19 14.08
CA THR A 168 -2.13 7.15 13.96
C THR A 168 -1.19 6.96 15.15
N ILE A 169 0.05 6.58 14.86
CA ILE A 169 1.12 6.34 15.85
C ILE A 169 1.82 7.65 16.19
N GLY A 170 2.01 8.50 15.18
CA GLY A 170 2.68 9.79 15.32
C GLY A 170 2.75 10.52 14.00
N THR A 171 3.61 11.53 13.95
CA THR A 171 3.84 12.36 12.76
C THR A 171 5.33 12.48 12.51
N PHE A 172 5.72 12.66 11.26
CA PHE A 172 7.10 12.94 10.87
C PHE A 172 7.15 13.84 9.65
N ASP A 173 8.30 14.46 9.43
CA ASP A 173 8.55 15.33 8.30
C ASP A 173 9.57 14.70 7.35
N PHE A 174 9.38 14.89 6.04
CA PHE A 174 10.38 14.55 5.04
C PHE A 174 10.32 15.54 3.88
N GLY A 175 11.42 16.26 3.65
CA GLY A 175 11.42 17.43 2.78
C GLY A 175 10.41 18.47 3.27
N ASP A 176 9.64 19.03 2.35
CA ASP A 176 8.57 20.00 2.68
C ASP A 176 7.22 19.37 3.02
N ASN A 177 7.19 18.06 3.26
CA ASN A 177 5.95 17.34 3.52
C ASN A 177 5.85 16.86 4.96
N HIS A 178 4.61 16.86 5.46
CA HIS A 178 4.24 16.37 6.79
C HIS A 178 3.40 15.09 6.65
N TYR A 179 3.75 14.06 7.40
CA TYR A 179 3.11 12.74 7.30
C TYR A 179 2.56 12.27 8.65
N PHE A 180 1.47 11.52 8.59
CA PHE A 180 1.07 10.63 9.66
C PHE A 180 1.80 9.29 9.49
N LEU A 181 2.40 8.78 10.56
CA LEU A 181 2.79 7.37 10.67
C LEU A 181 1.59 6.62 11.21
N MET A 182 1.16 5.58 10.51
CA MET A 182 -0.02 4.79 10.87
C MET A 182 0.33 3.32 10.96
N GLY A 183 -0.34 2.61 11.85
CA GLY A 183 -0.13 1.18 12.04
C GLY A 183 -1.38 0.41 12.41
N ILE A 184 -1.32 -0.90 12.19
CA ILE A 184 -2.34 -1.86 12.59
C ILE A 184 -1.66 -3.20 12.88
N ARG A 185 -2.21 -3.97 13.80
CA ARG A 185 -1.79 -5.36 14.02
C ARG A 185 -2.27 -6.25 12.89
N THR A 186 -1.43 -7.19 12.48
CA THR A 186 -1.76 -8.12 11.39
C THR A 186 -2.74 -9.22 11.80
N ASP A 187 -2.90 -9.44 13.11
CA ASP A 187 -3.92 -10.34 13.69
C ASP A 187 -5.27 -9.66 13.94
N PHE A 188 -5.42 -8.38 13.51
CA PHE A 188 -6.69 -7.67 13.55
C PHE A 188 -7.78 -8.43 12.78
N SER A 189 -8.95 -8.58 13.40
CA SER A 189 -10.17 -9.13 12.80
C SER A 189 -11.31 -8.15 12.99
N GLU A 190 -12.08 -7.89 11.94
CA GLU A 190 -13.31 -7.09 11.98
C GLU A 190 -14.39 -7.69 12.90
#